data_4b79d5c9a6bb35cf5d89edc0b9ebf202
#
_entry.id   4b79d5c9a6bb35cf5d89edc0b9ebf202
#
_cell.length_a   1.000
_cell.length_b   1.000
_cell.length_c   1.000
_cell.angle_alpha   90.00
_cell.angle_beta   90.00
_cell.angle_gamma   90.00
#
_symmetry.space_group_name_H-M   'P 1'
#
loop_
_entity.id
_entity.type
_entity.pdbx_description
1 polymer ?
#
loop_
_entity_poly.entity_id
_entity_poly.type
_entity_poly.pdbx_seq_one_letter_code
_entity_poly.pdbx_strand_id
1 'polypeptide(L)'
;MSYPGYPPYQQGSNAPYPQQPNTGAPYPPQGGVFPPSVGYNYGSPMYMPQPYGGAGYPPPSGGAGYPAPSGGTPYPSGAPPSSGAPYPSGASAYPQTQQYPSHGSSPYPSQGSSPYPTQGSSPYPTQGSSPYPSQGRSPYPSHGSTAYPGNQGPHSAGHVTPNYSQSPSHGQHTRKTSPTVVSANPFNPREDAEVLRKAMKGFGTDEKAIINVLARRTNMQRLEIAVQFKTLYGKDLISDLKSELTGNFENLVVAMMTPLPQFYAKELHDAISGLGTDETVLIDVLCTLSNAEIRCITAAYHKTYYQNLESDLKGDTGGHFKRLMVSLCSAGRDESMMTNPQTAAADAQALLRAGELRFGTDESTFNMILCQRNHAQLRLVFSEYQRLTGHDIEKAIKNEFSGDIEDGFLAVVRSIKNQAAYFAKALNKSMKGLGTNDRDLIRLVVTRSEIDMGEIKREYAAKYGESLADAIKGDCSGDYKKCLLALIGES
;
A
#
# COMPACT_ATOMS: atom_id res chain seq x y z
N MET A 1 -46.51 -46.32 -18.07
CA MET A 1 -46.95 -45.29 -17.11
C MET A 1 -46.60 -43.96 -17.69
N SER A 2 -47.62 -43.16 -18.05
CA SER A 2 -47.53 -41.99 -18.90
C SER A 2 -47.23 -40.75 -18.08
N TYR A 3 -46.31 -39.88 -18.55
CA TYR A 3 -46.08 -38.56 -18.03
C TYR A 3 -47.13 -37.57 -18.57
N PRO A 4 -47.68 -36.64 -17.77
CA PRO A 4 -48.55 -35.58 -18.27
C PRO A 4 -47.75 -34.41 -18.80
N GLY A 5 -48.22 -33.84 -19.92
CA GLY A 5 -47.59 -32.80 -20.71
C GLY A 5 -47.77 -31.40 -20.12
N TYR A 6 -46.84 -30.49 -20.53
CA TYR A 6 -46.87 -29.05 -20.28
C TYR A 6 -47.89 -28.35 -21.24
N PRO A 7 -48.60 -27.31 -20.77
CA PRO A 7 -49.43 -26.47 -21.65
C PRO A 7 -48.60 -25.41 -22.38
N PRO A 8 -49.09 -24.89 -23.53
CA PRO A 8 -48.34 -23.99 -24.42
C PRO A 8 -48.40 -22.52 -23.98
N TYR A 9 -47.31 -21.83 -24.27
CA TYR A 9 -47.14 -20.36 -24.07
C TYR A 9 -48.11 -19.62 -25.00
N GLN A 10 -48.94 -18.70 -24.42
CA GLN A 10 -49.67 -17.67 -25.18
C GLN A 10 -48.83 -16.37 -25.25
N GLN A 11 -48.64 -15.86 -26.48
CA GLN A 11 -48.21 -14.50 -26.75
C GLN A 11 -49.36 -13.53 -26.47
N GLY A 12 -49.10 -12.48 -25.68
CA GLY A 12 -50.08 -11.43 -25.39
C GLY A 12 -49.42 -10.07 -25.23
N SER A 13 -49.54 -9.31 -26.28
CA SER A 13 -49.83 -7.86 -26.43
C SER A 13 -49.01 -6.82 -25.61
N ASN A 14 -48.40 -5.95 -26.39
CA ASN A 14 -47.85 -4.63 -26.04
C ASN A 14 -48.84 -3.76 -25.24
N ALA A 15 -48.38 -3.26 -24.09
CA ALA A 15 -48.96 -2.09 -23.42
C ALA A 15 -47.88 -1.03 -23.21
N PRO A 16 -48.16 0.27 -23.44
CA PRO A 16 -47.17 1.32 -23.35
C PRO A 16 -46.88 1.73 -21.92
N TYR A 17 -45.59 2.02 -21.63
CA TYR A 17 -45.11 2.57 -20.36
C TYR A 17 -45.67 3.96 -20.11
N PRO A 18 -46.10 4.30 -18.88
CA PRO A 18 -46.43 5.68 -18.50
C PRO A 18 -45.14 6.48 -18.25
N GLN A 19 -45.05 7.65 -18.86
CA GLN A 19 -44.01 8.64 -18.63
C GLN A 19 -44.17 9.24 -17.23
N GLN A 20 -43.09 9.29 -16.45
CA GLN A 20 -43.02 10.03 -15.20
C GLN A 20 -42.75 11.52 -15.47
N PRO A 21 -43.34 12.43 -14.70
CA PRO A 21 -43.10 13.86 -14.86
C PRO A 21 -41.73 14.27 -14.25
N ASN A 22 -41.03 15.06 -15.04
CA ASN A 22 -39.78 15.73 -14.76
C ASN A 22 -40.01 16.84 -13.71
N THR A 23 -39.68 16.58 -12.41
CA THR A 23 -39.59 17.68 -11.43
C THR A 23 -38.12 17.95 -11.16
N GLY A 24 -37.61 18.98 -11.83
CA GLY A 24 -36.29 19.54 -11.54
C GLY A 24 -36.27 20.20 -10.16
N ALA A 25 -35.40 19.71 -9.30
CA ALA A 25 -34.98 20.43 -8.12
C ALA A 25 -33.56 20.95 -8.35
N PRO A 26 -33.27 22.22 -8.04
CA PRO A 26 -31.96 22.80 -8.27
C PRO A 26 -30.96 22.35 -7.19
N TYR A 27 -29.74 22.02 -7.61
CA TYR A 27 -28.58 21.76 -6.71
C TYR A 27 -28.22 23.06 -5.97
N PRO A 28 -27.91 23.03 -4.68
CA PRO A 28 -27.35 24.17 -3.98
C PRO A 28 -25.88 24.38 -4.39
N PRO A 29 -25.41 25.65 -4.40
CA PRO A 29 -24.06 25.98 -4.84
C PRO A 29 -23.00 25.48 -3.85
N GLN A 30 -21.92 24.94 -4.39
CA GLN A 30 -20.69 24.66 -3.66
C GLN A 30 -20.04 25.97 -3.22
N GLY A 31 -19.97 26.19 -1.94
CA GLY A 31 -19.23 27.26 -1.31
C GLY A 31 -19.01 26.92 0.15
N GLY A 32 -18.05 26.05 0.42
CA GLY A 32 -17.62 25.70 1.77
C GLY A 32 -16.13 25.98 1.93
N VAL A 33 -15.83 27.06 2.63
CA VAL A 33 -14.51 27.48 3.08
C VAL A 33 -13.87 26.35 3.90
N PHE A 34 -12.69 25.90 3.52
CA PHE A 34 -11.88 24.96 4.31
C PHE A 34 -11.36 25.67 5.56
N PRO A 35 -11.55 25.13 6.77
CA PRO A 35 -10.83 25.63 7.92
C PRO A 35 -9.34 25.24 7.85
N PRO A 36 -8.44 26.06 8.43
CA PRO A 36 -7.01 25.79 8.39
C PRO A 36 -6.67 24.51 9.16
N SER A 37 -5.82 23.68 8.54
CA SER A 37 -5.28 22.45 9.11
C SER A 37 -4.52 22.75 10.41
N VAL A 38 -5.04 22.27 11.51
CA VAL A 38 -4.31 22.22 12.79
C VAL A 38 -3.33 21.05 12.67
N GLY A 39 -2.04 21.37 12.61
CA GLY A 39 -0.96 20.42 12.59
C GLY A 39 -0.90 19.64 13.90
N TYR A 40 -1.14 18.35 13.86
CA TYR A 40 -0.80 17.42 14.94
C TYR A 40 0.59 16.86 14.68
N ASN A 41 1.49 17.23 15.59
CA ASN A 41 2.87 16.80 15.67
C ASN A 41 2.92 15.34 16.15
N TYR A 42 3.05 14.38 15.24
CA TYR A 42 3.48 13.03 15.60
C TYR A 42 4.99 13.03 15.65
N GLY A 43 5.50 13.09 16.88
CA GLY A 43 6.92 12.97 17.14
C GLY A 43 7.45 11.60 16.77
N SER A 44 8.15 11.55 15.70
CA SER A 44 9.36 10.83 15.36
C SER A 44 9.69 11.18 13.90
N PRO A 45 10.80 11.90 13.63
CA PRO A 45 11.16 12.22 12.27
C PRO A 45 11.64 10.94 11.56
N MET A 46 10.94 10.52 10.51
CA MET A 46 11.52 9.67 9.49
C MET A 46 12.66 10.46 8.85
N TYR A 47 13.88 10.13 9.25
CA TYR A 47 15.08 10.67 8.66
C TYR A 47 15.18 10.15 7.22
N MET A 48 14.79 10.98 6.25
CA MET A 48 15.23 10.79 4.87
C MET A 48 16.68 11.25 4.80
N PRO A 49 17.65 10.46 4.32
CA PRO A 49 18.97 10.98 4.05
C PRO A 49 18.85 12.00 2.89
N GLN A 50 19.16 13.25 3.19
CA GLN A 50 19.37 14.29 2.19
C GLN A 50 20.60 13.92 1.36
N PRO A 51 20.60 14.12 0.05
CA PRO A 51 21.82 13.98 -0.74
C PRO A 51 22.79 15.08 -0.30
N TYR A 52 23.97 14.67 0.14
CA TYR A 52 25.07 15.55 0.48
C TYR A 52 25.37 16.48 -0.70
N GLY A 53 25.18 17.78 -0.51
CA GLY A 53 25.65 18.83 -1.38
C GLY A 53 27.18 18.78 -1.46
N GLY A 54 27.70 18.61 -2.70
CA GLY A 54 29.11 18.58 -2.96
C GLY A 54 29.76 19.91 -2.55
N ALA A 55 30.75 19.83 -1.68
CA ALA A 55 31.70 20.88 -1.47
C ALA A 55 32.54 21.06 -2.73
N GLY A 56 32.51 22.27 -3.29
CA GLY A 56 33.29 22.64 -4.47
C GLY A 56 34.78 22.55 -4.21
N TYR A 57 35.47 21.83 -5.08
CA TYR A 57 36.91 21.90 -5.20
C TYR A 57 37.29 23.06 -6.14
N PRO A 58 38.34 23.85 -5.83
CA PRO A 58 38.83 24.89 -6.73
C PRO A 58 39.51 24.28 -7.95
N PRO A 59 39.53 24.97 -9.10
CA PRO A 59 40.11 24.42 -10.33
C PRO A 59 41.66 24.45 -10.26
N PRO A 60 42.35 23.45 -10.80
CA PRO A 60 43.79 23.55 -11.01
C PRO A 60 44.07 24.29 -12.32
N SER A 61 44.97 25.25 -12.22
CA SER A 61 45.57 26.01 -13.31
C SER A 61 46.58 25.18 -14.12
N GLY A 62 46.44 25.25 -15.43
CA GLY A 62 47.59 25.34 -16.36
C GLY A 62 48.33 24.09 -16.81
N GLY A 63 48.26 23.83 -18.09
CA GLY A 63 49.48 23.64 -18.85
C GLY A 63 49.79 22.23 -19.42
N ALA A 64 49.96 22.24 -20.69
CA ALA A 64 50.78 21.37 -21.54
C ALA A 64 50.05 20.23 -22.31
N GLY A 65 50.02 20.48 -23.60
CA GLY A 65 49.55 19.59 -24.65
C GLY A 65 50.48 18.40 -24.90
N TYR A 66 49.91 17.33 -25.41
CA TYR A 66 50.62 16.27 -26.10
C TYR A 66 49.92 15.96 -27.44
N PRO A 67 50.68 15.61 -28.47
CA PRO A 67 50.21 15.53 -29.85
C PRO A 67 49.53 14.19 -30.16
N ALA A 68 48.66 14.22 -31.18
CA ALA A 68 48.02 13.08 -31.77
C ALA A 68 49.04 12.25 -32.65
N PRO A 69 48.88 10.94 -32.76
CA PRO A 69 49.37 10.22 -33.91
C PRO A 69 48.23 9.82 -34.85
N SER A 70 48.44 10.22 -36.08
CA SER A 70 47.78 9.81 -37.32
C SER A 70 48.18 8.39 -37.76
N GLY A 71 47.29 7.73 -38.47
CA GLY A 71 47.59 6.56 -39.35
C GLY A 71 46.64 5.40 -39.09
N GLY A 72 45.87 5.12 -39.89
CA GLY A 72 45.36 4.71 -41.16
C GLY A 72 45.59 3.24 -41.49
N THR A 73 44.50 2.68 -41.99
CA THR A 73 44.34 1.60 -42.98
C THR A 73 43.88 0.20 -42.53
N PRO A 74 43.45 -0.68 -43.46
CA PRO A 74 42.03 -0.86 -43.77
C PRO A 74 41.59 -2.33 -43.60
N TYR A 75 40.28 -2.58 -43.71
CA TYR A 75 39.69 -3.91 -43.79
C TYR A 75 40.14 -4.72 -44.99
N PRO A 76 40.12 -6.08 -44.94
CA PRO A 76 39.72 -6.87 -46.08
C PRO A 76 38.42 -7.68 -45.81
N SER A 77 37.54 -7.57 -46.78
CA SER A 77 36.40 -8.41 -47.09
C SER A 77 36.81 -9.86 -47.39
N GLY A 78 35.95 -10.81 -46.93
CA GLY A 78 36.04 -12.20 -47.33
C GLY A 78 34.70 -12.90 -47.06
N ALA A 79 34.01 -13.24 -48.14
CA ALA A 79 32.74 -13.96 -48.15
C ALA A 79 32.96 -15.49 -48.09
N PRO A 80 31.86 -16.30 -47.98
CA PRO A 80 31.83 -17.60 -47.32
C PRO A 80 32.11 -18.81 -48.22
N PRO A 81 32.20 -20.03 -47.69
CA PRO A 81 31.87 -21.22 -48.46
C PRO A 81 30.67 -22.00 -47.94
N SER A 82 29.86 -22.40 -48.88
CA SER A 82 28.75 -23.31 -48.93
C SER A 82 29.20 -24.79 -48.80
N SER A 83 28.28 -25.60 -48.29
CA SER A 83 28.04 -27.04 -48.55
C SER A 83 27.63 -27.73 -47.25
N GLY A 84 26.61 -28.55 -47.09
CA GLY A 84 25.78 -29.33 -48.00
C GLY A 84 24.95 -30.26 -47.12
N ALA A 85 23.74 -30.56 -47.55
CA ALA A 85 22.67 -31.35 -46.94
C ALA A 85 23.04 -32.84 -46.74
N PRO A 86 22.16 -33.78 -46.27
CA PRO A 86 20.73 -33.87 -46.56
C PRO A 86 19.78 -34.36 -45.41
N TYR A 87 18.51 -34.12 -45.62
CA TYR A 87 17.39 -34.71 -44.88
C TYR A 87 17.08 -36.16 -45.24
N PRO A 88 16.36 -36.92 -44.43
CA PRO A 88 15.39 -37.89 -44.94
C PRO A 88 13.94 -37.53 -44.60
N SER A 89 13.14 -37.77 -45.62
CA SER A 89 11.72 -37.62 -45.77
C SER A 89 10.88 -38.57 -44.86
N GLY A 90 9.70 -38.09 -44.47
CA GLY A 90 8.62 -38.91 -43.90
C GLY A 90 7.30 -38.14 -43.98
N ALA A 91 6.47 -38.51 -44.92
CA ALA A 91 5.19 -37.90 -45.25
C ALA A 91 4.07 -38.31 -44.29
N SER A 92 3.11 -37.42 -44.06
CA SER A 92 1.65 -37.73 -43.99
C SER A 92 0.80 -36.46 -43.91
N ALA A 93 0.16 -36.18 -45.00
CA ALA A 93 -1.23 -35.87 -45.29
C ALA A 93 -1.96 -34.74 -44.50
N TYR A 94 -2.16 -33.63 -45.20
CA TYR A 94 -3.26 -32.67 -45.00
C TYR A 94 -4.46 -33.04 -45.88
N PRO A 95 -5.70 -32.76 -45.50
CA PRO A 95 -6.78 -32.50 -46.45
C PRO A 95 -7.06 -31.02 -46.60
N GLN A 96 -7.31 -30.67 -47.86
CA GLN A 96 -7.54 -29.38 -48.45
C GLN A 96 -8.96 -28.80 -48.21
N THR A 97 -8.96 -27.47 -48.25
CA THR A 97 -9.85 -26.52 -48.93
C THR A 97 -11.25 -26.26 -48.43
N GLN A 98 -11.52 -24.97 -48.11
CA GLN A 98 -12.66 -24.26 -48.70
C GLN A 98 -12.30 -22.76 -48.92
N GLN A 99 -12.75 -22.29 -50.09
CA GLN A 99 -12.50 -21.01 -50.77
C GLN A 99 -13.22 -19.83 -50.13
N TYR A 100 -12.54 -18.67 -50.17
CA TYR A 100 -13.15 -17.34 -49.99
C TYR A 100 -13.68 -16.81 -51.33
N PRO A 101 -14.86 -16.17 -51.38
CA PRO A 101 -15.22 -15.29 -52.50
C PRO A 101 -14.80 -13.85 -52.22
N SER A 102 -14.16 -13.26 -53.20
CA SER A 102 -13.82 -11.85 -53.33
C SER A 102 -15.06 -11.02 -53.81
N HIS A 103 -15.12 -9.81 -53.36
CA HIS A 103 -15.62 -8.58 -53.93
C HIS A 103 -16.47 -7.74 -52.99
N GLY A 104 -16.11 -6.44 -52.87
CA GLY A 104 -16.90 -5.41 -52.23
C GLY A 104 -16.09 -4.16 -51.92
N SER A 105 -16.03 -3.24 -52.85
CA SER A 105 -15.32 -1.97 -52.82
C SER A 105 -15.83 -1.05 -51.73
N SER A 106 -14.94 -0.39 -50.99
CA SER A 106 -15.24 0.77 -50.15
C SER A 106 -15.32 2.05 -50.95
N PRO A 107 -16.25 2.95 -50.68
CA PRO A 107 -16.08 4.35 -50.99
C PRO A 107 -15.80 5.16 -49.73
N TYR A 108 -14.64 5.86 -49.72
CA TYR A 108 -14.36 6.99 -48.83
C TYR A 108 -15.12 8.23 -49.31
N PRO A 109 -15.74 9.01 -48.46
CA PRO A 109 -16.05 10.40 -48.76
C PRO A 109 -14.93 11.32 -48.26
N SER A 110 -14.50 12.18 -49.17
CA SER A 110 -13.52 13.23 -49.02
C SER A 110 -14.05 14.45 -48.26
N GLN A 111 -13.14 15.01 -47.42
CA GLN A 111 -12.96 16.42 -47.04
C GLN A 111 -14.19 17.31 -46.79
N GLY A 112 -14.35 17.69 -45.52
CA GLY A 112 -15.09 18.85 -45.06
C GLY A 112 -14.19 19.75 -44.23
N SER A 113 -13.99 20.99 -44.69
CA SER A 113 -13.13 22.04 -44.15
C SER A 113 -13.62 22.53 -42.78
N SER A 114 -12.72 22.68 -41.81
CA SER A 114 -12.96 23.38 -40.55
C SER A 114 -12.90 24.90 -40.76
N PRO A 115 -13.82 25.69 -40.25
CA PRO A 115 -13.61 27.13 -40.07
C PRO A 115 -13.15 27.40 -38.61
N TYR A 116 -11.95 27.97 -38.45
CA TYR A 116 -11.49 28.63 -37.22
C TYR A 116 -12.20 30.01 -37.11
N PRO A 117 -12.74 30.41 -35.97
CA PRO A 117 -13.06 31.81 -35.74
C PRO A 117 -11.82 32.53 -35.16
N THR A 118 -11.53 33.65 -35.79
CA THR A 118 -10.52 34.65 -35.47
C THR A 118 -10.77 35.36 -34.15
N GLN A 119 -9.68 35.75 -33.50
CA GLN A 119 -9.43 36.63 -32.40
C GLN A 119 -10.51 37.65 -32.03
N GLY A 120 -10.88 37.63 -30.74
CA GLY A 120 -11.59 38.71 -30.07
C GLY A 120 -10.74 39.21 -28.88
N SER A 121 -10.44 40.51 -28.90
CA SER A 121 -9.58 41.25 -27.96
C SER A 121 -10.15 41.28 -26.55
N SER A 122 -9.31 41.08 -25.56
CA SER A 122 -9.59 41.33 -24.13
C SER A 122 -9.57 42.84 -23.84
N PRO A 123 -10.52 43.37 -23.09
CA PRO A 123 -10.32 44.65 -22.41
C PRO A 123 -10.00 44.37 -20.91
N TYR A 124 -8.81 44.83 -20.45
CA TYR A 124 -8.48 45.02 -19.03
C TYR A 124 -9.22 46.27 -18.51
N PRO A 125 -9.81 46.22 -17.33
CA PRO A 125 -10.13 47.46 -16.61
C PRO A 125 -8.99 47.78 -15.62
N THR A 126 -8.56 49.04 -15.68
CA THR A 126 -7.60 49.74 -14.86
C THR A 126 -8.09 49.91 -13.42
N GLN A 127 -7.11 49.86 -12.53
CA GLN A 127 -6.92 50.38 -11.16
C GLN A 127 -8.11 51.10 -10.50
N GLY A 128 -8.53 50.60 -9.36
CA GLY A 128 -9.32 51.33 -8.37
C GLY A 128 -8.62 51.20 -6.99
N SER A 129 -8.34 52.37 -6.40
CA SER A 129 -7.60 52.65 -5.16
C SER A 129 -8.26 52.05 -3.91
N SER A 130 -7.46 51.50 -3.02
CA SER A 130 -7.84 51.15 -1.65
C SER A 130 -7.98 52.39 -0.77
N PRO A 131 -8.94 52.44 0.12
CA PRO A 131 -8.81 53.28 1.32
C PRO A 131 -8.67 52.38 2.57
N TYR A 132 -7.56 52.55 3.28
CA TYR A 132 -7.40 52.09 4.68
C TYR A 132 -8.11 53.07 5.61
N PRO A 133 -8.78 52.58 6.65
CA PRO A 133 -8.99 53.39 7.84
C PRO A 133 -8.01 52.96 8.95
N SER A 134 -7.38 53.99 9.51
CA SER A 134 -6.43 53.92 10.59
C SER A 134 -7.11 53.91 12.00
N GLN A 135 -6.47 53.17 12.92
CA GLN A 135 -6.37 53.40 14.36
C GLN A 135 -7.61 53.29 15.27
N GLY A 136 -7.54 52.29 16.13
CA GLY A 136 -8.29 52.23 17.37
C GLY A 136 -7.41 51.65 18.50
N ARG A 137 -7.12 52.48 19.51
CA ARG A 137 -6.28 52.25 20.69
C ARG A 137 -6.82 51.14 21.59
N SER A 138 -5.91 50.34 22.14
CA SER A 138 -6.10 49.55 23.35
C SER A 138 -6.11 50.44 24.60
N PRO A 139 -6.84 50.11 25.63
CA PRO A 139 -6.52 50.54 26.99
C PRO A 139 -6.15 49.33 27.87
N TYR A 140 -4.90 49.32 28.36
CA TYR A 140 -4.50 48.58 29.57
C TYR A 140 -4.81 49.46 30.80
N PRO A 141 -5.20 48.92 31.92
CA PRO A 141 -5.02 49.54 33.22
C PRO A 141 -3.81 48.94 33.92
N SER A 142 -2.89 49.84 34.28
CA SER A 142 -1.77 49.66 35.19
C SER A 142 -2.24 49.97 36.65
N HIS A 143 -1.62 49.31 37.56
CA HIS A 143 -1.27 49.64 38.97
C HIS A 143 -1.36 48.35 39.83
N GLY A 144 -0.42 48.05 40.73
CA GLY A 144 0.48 48.87 41.47
C GLY A 144 1.51 48.01 42.26
N SER A 145 2.59 48.63 42.51
CA SER A 145 3.72 48.18 43.32
C SER A 145 3.40 48.14 44.81
N THR A 146 3.97 47.20 45.57
CA THR A 146 4.49 47.44 46.93
C THR A 146 5.56 46.40 47.30
N ALA A 147 6.77 46.84 47.46
CA ALA A 147 7.73 46.84 48.54
C ALA A 147 8.15 45.52 49.22
N TYR A 148 9.46 45.26 49.08
CA TYR A 148 10.29 44.43 49.98
C TYR A 148 10.40 45.07 51.40
N PRO A 149 10.73 44.26 52.43
CA PRO A 149 12.10 44.13 52.88
C PRO A 149 12.56 42.75 53.37
N GLY A 150 13.63 42.26 53.09
CA GLY A 150 14.98 42.18 53.61
C GLY A 150 15.29 41.07 54.62
N ASN A 151 16.23 40.25 54.24
CA ASN A 151 17.41 39.85 55.00
C ASN A 151 17.53 38.41 55.55
N GLN A 152 18.68 37.85 55.27
CA GLN A 152 19.54 36.85 55.93
C GLN A 152 19.44 35.39 55.49
N GLY A 153 20.62 34.98 54.92
CA GLY A 153 20.98 33.63 54.48
C GLY A 153 21.52 32.76 55.65
N PRO A 154 22.39 31.78 55.42
CA PRO A 154 22.37 30.71 54.44
C PRO A 154 22.34 29.30 55.11
N HIS A 155 21.83 28.24 54.53
CA HIS A 155 22.24 26.84 54.81
C HIS A 155 21.82 25.86 53.69
N SER A 156 22.81 25.20 53.19
CA SER A 156 22.96 23.81 52.69
C SER A 156 21.92 23.18 51.76
N ALA A 157 22.52 22.69 50.69
CA ALA A 157 22.06 21.83 49.63
C ALA A 157 21.02 20.72 49.98
N GLY A 158 19.98 20.66 49.18
CA GLY A 158 19.12 19.51 49.04
C GLY A 158 18.47 19.59 47.67
N HIS A 159 18.90 18.76 46.74
CA HIS A 159 18.26 18.59 45.45
C HIS A 159 16.85 18.00 45.64
N VAL A 160 15.84 18.82 45.44
CA VAL A 160 14.46 18.38 45.34
C VAL A 160 14.03 18.62 43.89
N THR A 161 13.87 17.49 43.17
CA THR A 161 13.23 17.48 41.88
C THR A 161 11.77 17.89 42.00
N PRO A 162 11.23 18.76 41.13
CA PRO A 162 9.81 19.10 41.16
C PRO A 162 8.98 17.89 40.68
N ASN A 163 8.13 17.42 41.61
CA ASN A 163 7.11 16.42 41.33
C ASN A 163 5.98 17.10 40.52
N TYR A 164 5.95 16.85 39.20
CA TYR A 164 4.84 17.22 38.36
C TYR A 164 3.67 16.30 38.69
N SER A 165 2.66 16.85 39.34
CA SER A 165 1.36 16.24 39.57
C SER A 165 0.79 15.68 38.28
N GLN A 166 0.65 14.37 38.24
CA GLN A 166 -0.03 13.65 37.19
C GLN A 166 -1.51 14.06 37.16
N SER A 167 -1.91 14.73 36.09
CA SER A 167 -3.32 14.82 35.72
C SER A 167 -3.82 13.40 35.38
N PRO A 168 -5.07 13.03 35.73
CA PRO A 168 -5.59 11.70 35.40
C PRO A 168 -5.68 11.56 33.89
N SER A 169 -4.77 10.78 33.33
CA SER A 169 -4.83 10.36 31.94
C SER A 169 -6.05 9.46 31.76
N HIS A 170 -7.01 9.93 31.00
CA HIS A 170 -8.05 9.07 30.41
C HIS A 170 -7.33 7.97 29.64
N GLY A 171 -7.55 6.73 30.09
CA GLY A 171 -6.87 5.56 29.54
C GLY A 171 -7.10 5.40 28.05
N GLN A 172 -6.13 5.85 27.27
CA GLN A 172 -5.97 5.36 25.91
C GLN A 172 -5.50 3.90 26.02
N HIS A 173 -6.40 2.96 25.79
CA HIS A 173 -6.01 1.59 25.46
C HIS A 173 -5.33 1.61 24.09
N THR A 174 -4.10 2.09 24.03
CA THR A 174 -3.19 1.73 22.94
C THR A 174 -2.99 0.23 23.06
N ARG A 175 -3.53 -0.54 22.09
CA ARG A 175 -3.22 -1.96 22.00
C ARG A 175 -1.71 -2.08 21.98
N LYS A 176 -1.16 -2.73 23.02
CA LYS A 176 0.27 -2.97 23.12
C LYS A 176 0.62 -3.97 22.03
N THR A 177 1.20 -3.50 20.92
CA THR A 177 1.67 -4.36 19.84
C THR A 177 2.87 -5.18 20.30
N SER A 178 3.00 -6.42 19.85
CA SER A 178 4.11 -7.32 20.19
C SER A 178 4.85 -7.71 18.92
N PRO A 179 5.78 -6.87 18.43
CA PRO A 179 6.66 -7.24 17.33
C PRO A 179 7.57 -8.41 17.73
N THR A 180 7.93 -9.25 16.78
CA THR A 180 8.92 -10.32 16.96
C THR A 180 10.31 -9.89 16.51
N VAL A 181 10.41 -8.88 15.67
CA VAL A 181 11.65 -8.21 15.30
C VAL A 181 11.63 -6.80 15.88
N VAL A 182 12.61 -6.49 16.71
CA VAL A 182 12.78 -5.19 17.37
C VAL A 182 14.16 -4.63 17.06
N SER A 183 14.33 -3.30 17.20
CA SER A 183 15.63 -2.67 17.03
C SER A 183 16.68 -3.30 17.95
N ALA A 184 17.76 -3.78 17.36
CA ALA A 184 18.90 -4.28 18.12
C ALA A 184 19.58 -3.15 18.92
N ASN A 185 19.92 -3.43 20.17
CA ASN A 185 20.65 -2.52 21.02
C ASN A 185 21.58 -3.31 21.95
N PRO A 186 22.93 -3.16 21.83
CA PRO A 186 23.64 -2.25 20.92
C PRO A 186 23.50 -2.66 19.45
N PHE A 187 23.63 -1.70 18.53
CA PHE A 187 23.61 -1.92 17.10
C PHE A 187 24.87 -1.32 16.46
N ASN A 188 25.60 -2.14 15.71
CA ASN A 188 26.80 -1.73 14.99
C ASN A 188 26.66 -2.15 13.50
N PRO A 189 26.20 -1.25 12.62
CA PRO A 189 25.96 -1.59 11.22
C PRO A 189 27.24 -1.94 10.45
N ARG A 190 28.39 -1.45 10.91
CA ARG A 190 29.70 -1.79 10.32
C ARG A 190 30.07 -3.24 10.61
N GLU A 191 29.95 -3.68 11.85
CA GLU A 191 30.23 -5.06 12.27
C GLU A 191 29.29 -6.04 11.55
N ASP A 192 28.00 -5.71 11.49
CA ASP A 192 27.01 -6.49 10.75
C ASP A 192 27.38 -6.59 9.25
N ALA A 193 27.84 -5.50 8.62
CA ALA A 193 28.30 -5.51 7.23
C ALA A 193 29.56 -6.38 7.05
N GLU A 194 30.51 -6.37 8.00
CA GLU A 194 31.69 -7.21 7.99
C GLU A 194 31.34 -8.71 8.11
N VAL A 195 30.38 -9.06 8.99
CA VAL A 195 29.84 -10.42 9.12
C VAL A 195 29.19 -10.88 7.81
N LEU A 196 28.34 -10.06 7.20
CA LEU A 196 27.69 -10.39 5.92
C LEU A 196 28.71 -10.54 4.80
N ARG A 197 29.73 -9.67 4.73
CA ARG A 197 30.82 -9.80 3.74
C ARG A 197 31.57 -11.09 3.90
N LYS A 198 31.87 -11.52 5.15
CA LYS A 198 32.53 -12.78 5.42
C LYS A 198 31.64 -13.97 5.03
N ALA A 199 30.34 -13.90 5.30
CA ALA A 199 29.39 -14.96 4.98
C ALA A 199 29.26 -15.23 3.47
N MET A 200 29.49 -14.19 2.65
CA MET A 200 29.42 -14.25 1.18
C MET A 200 30.79 -14.31 0.49
N LYS A 201 31.89 -14.47 1.23
CA LYS A 201 33.24 -14.46 0.66
C LYS A 201 33.85 -15.85 0.68
N GLY A 202 34.13 -16.41 -0.49
CA GLY A 202 34.85 -17.67 -0.58
C GLY A 202 34.11 -18.70 -1.42
N PHE A 203 34.28 -19.96 -1.06
CA PHE A 203 33.57 -21.06 -1.68
C PHE A 203 32.35 -21.42 -0.83
N GLY A 204 31.16 -21.19 -1.38
CA GLY A 204 29.90 -21.38 -0.66
C GLY A 204 29.52 -20.16 0.18
N THR A 205 28.33 -20.20 0.73
CA THR A 205 27.69 -19.12 1.51
C THR A 205 27.39 -19.59 2.93
N ASP A 206 27.56 -18.73 3.93
CA ASP A 206 27.12 -18.99 5.29
C ASP A 206 25.71 -18.36 5.49
N GLU A 207 24.68 -19.09 5.05
CA GLU A 207 23.29 -18.67 5.15
C GLU A 207 22.87 -18.47 6.61
N LYS A 208 23.44 -19.24 7.53
CA LYS A 208 23.15 -19.10 8.97
C LYS A 208 23.62 -17.74 9.50
N ALA A 209 24.81 -17.28 9.09
CA ALA A 209 25.30 -15.95 9.47
C ALA A 209 24.42 -14.85 8.87
N ILE A 210 24.00 -14.98 7.61
CA ILE A 210 23.07 -14.04 6.94
C ILE A 210 21.75 -13.96 7.72
N ILE A 211 21.14 -15.10 8.05
CA ILE A 211 19.89 -15.16 8.83
C ILE A 211 20.06 -14.53 10.21
N ASN A 212 21.15 -14.86 10.92
CA ASN A 212 21.39 -14.34 12.26
C ASN A 212 21.56 -12.82 12.31
N VAL A 213 22.10 -12.21 11.26
CA VAL A 213 22.14 -10.76 11.13
C VAL A 213 20.79 -10.24 10.69
N LEU A 214 20.34 -10.58 9.50
CA LEU A 214 19.24 -9.89 8.85
C LEU A 214 17.87 -10.12 9.52
N ALA A 215 17.58 -11.32 10.00
CA ALA A 215 16.31 -11.59 10.66
C ALA A 215 16.18 -11.00 12.07
N ARG A 216 17.30 -10.47 12.64
CA ARG A 216 17.32 -9.83 13.97
C ARG A 216 17.58 -8.34 13.93
N ARG A 217 17.40 -7.71 12.79
CA ARG A 217 17.48 -6.25 12.59
C ARG A 217 16.18 -5.75 12.00
N THR A 218 15.76 -4.54 12.38
CA THR A 218 14.62 -3.87 11.74
C THR A 218 14.96 -3.49 10.30
N ASN A 219 13.93 -3.22 9.48
CA ASN A 219 14.12 -2.77 8.11
C ASN A 219 15.04 -1.54 8.03
N MET A 220 14.85 -0.57 8.93
CA MET A 220 15.74 0.60 9.01
C MET A 220 17.20 0.23 9.30
N GLN A 221 17.44 -0.69 10.24
CA GLN A 221 18.80 -1.15 10.56
C GLN A 221 19.42 -1.93 9.38
N ARG A 222 18.63 -2.73 8.67
CA ARG A 222 19.11 -3.44 7.46
C ARG A 222 19.53 -2.46 6.36
N LEU A 223 18.78 -1.38 6.17
CA LEU A 223 19.14 -0.33 5.21
C LEU A 223 20.44 0.40 5.60
N GLU A 224 20.64 0.64 6.89
CA GLU A 224 21.88 1.21 7.40
C GLU A 224 23.07 0.28 7.20
N ILE A 225 22.90 -1.02 7.44
CA ILE A 225 23.91 -2.05 7.12
C ILE A 225 24.27 -2.01 5.62
N ALA A 226 23.29 -1.88 4.72
CA ALA A 226 23.57 -1.80 3.28
C ALA A 226 24.39 -0.56 2.92
N VAL A 227 24.14 0.59 3.55
CA VAL A 227 24.95 1.81 3.39
C VAL A 227 26.39 1.56 3.88
N GLN A 228 26.56 0.95 5.04
CA GLN A 228 27.90 0.63 5.58
C GLN A 228 28.62 -0.39 4.69
N PHE A 229 27.96 -1.41 4.20
CA PHE A 229 28.52 -2.38 3.27
C PHE A 229 29.06 -1.73 2.00
N LYS A 230 28.28 -0.81 1.41
CA LYS A 230 28.72 -0.04 0.23
C LYS A 230 29.91 0.85 0.55
N THR A 231 29.92 1.49 1.72
CA THR A 231 31.02 2.36 2.18
C THR A 231 32.31 1.56 2.36
N LEU A 232 32.24 0.37 2.95
CA LEU A 232 33.41 -0.46 3.24
C LEU A 232 33.97 -1.19 2.02
N TYR A 233 33.09 -1.64 1.12
CA TYR A 233 33.49 -2.57 0.05
C TYR A 233 33.24 -2.03 -1.36
N GLY A 234 32.60 -0.86 -1.51
CA GLY A 234 32.26 -0.30 -2.81
C GLY A 234 31.19 -1.09 -3.57
N LYS A 235 30.53 -2.07 -2.91
CA LYS A 235 29.59 -3.00 -3.52
C LYS A 235 28.16 -2.76 -2.99
N ASP A 236 27.18 -3.13 -3.77
CA ASP A 236 25.79 -3.15 -3.35
C ASP A 236 25.47 -4.45 -2.63
N LEU A 237 25.01 -4.37 -1.37
CA LEU A 237 24.73 -5.54 -0.53
C LEU A 237 23.62 -6.42 -1.13
N ILE A 238 22.56 -5.80 -1.66
CA ILE A 238 21.44 -6.56 -2.24
C ILE A 238 21.90 -7.34 -3.48
N SER A 239 22.75 -6.72 -4.30
CA SER A 239 23.33 -7.39 -5.48
C SER A 239 24.25 -8.56 -5.09
N ASP A 240 25.10 -8.38 -4.07
CA ASP A 240 25.96 -9.47 -3.55
C ASP A 240 25.09 -10.60 -2.97
N LEU A 241 24.04 -10.29 -2.19
CA LEU A 241 23.11 -11.30 -1.66
C LEU A 241 22.40 -12.08 -2.77
N LYS A 242 21.92 -11.40 -3.81
CA LYS A 242 21.29 -12.06 -4.97
C LYS A 242 22.24 -12.96 -5.76
N SER A 243 23.53 -12.68 -5.79
CA SER A 243 24.50 -13.54 -6.45
C SER A 243 24.83 -14.82 -5.66
N GLU A 244 24.55 -14.82 -4.36
CA GLU A 244 24.88 -15.93 -3.45
C GLU A 244 23.66 -16.79 -3.10
N LEU A 245 22.46 -16.21 -3.12
CA LEU A 245 21.22 -16.86 -2.70
C LEU A 245 20.35 -17.24 -3.90
N THR A 246 19.41 -18.17 -3.70
CA THR A 246 18.50 -18.62 -4.75
C THR A 246 17.12 -18.93 -4.20
N GLY A 247 16.10 -18.89 -5.08
CA GLY A 247 14.74 -19.32 -4.79
C GLY A 247 14.03 -18.49 -3.71
N ASN A 248 13.20 -19.13 -2.91
CA ASN A 248 12.40 -18.42 -1.91
C ASN A 248 13.22 -17.80 -0.77
N PHE A 249 14.42 -18.33 -0.51
CA PHE A 249 15.31 -17.72 0.46
C PHE A 249 15.88 -16.38 -0.07
N GLU A 250 16.28 -16.32 -1.33
CA GLU A 250 16.65 -15.05 -1.98
C GLU A 250 15.49 -14.07 -1.95
N ASN A 251 14.28 -14.49 -2.37
CA ASN A 251 13.09 -13.64 -2.38
C ASN A 251 12.79 -13.03 -1.00
N LEU A 252 12.86 -13.85 0.05
CA LEU A 252 12.65 -13.41 1.42
C LEU A 252 13.70 -12.38 1.87
N VAL A 253 14.99 -12.66 1.61
CA VAL A 253 16.08 -11.75 1.99
C VAL A 253 15.97 -10.43 1.23
N VAL A 254 15.68 -10.46 -0.06
CA VAL A 254 15.45 -9.25 -0.86
C VAL A 254 14.25 -8.44 -0.34
N ALA A 255 13.16 -9.10 0.01
CA ALA A 255 12.00 -8.45 0.61
C ALA A 255 12.36 -7.73 1.93
N MET A 256 13.11 -8.40 2.81
CA MET A 256 13.60 -7.82 4.07
C MET A 256 14.51 -6.61 3.88
N MET A 257 15.33 -6.61 2.83
CA MET A 257 16.29 -5.55 2.49
C MET A 257 15.67 -4.38 1.73
N THR A 258 14.46 -4.52 1.23
CA THR A 258 13.76 -3.46 0.49
C THR A 258 13.09 -2.47 1.46
N PRO A 259 13.19 -1.15 1.27
CA PRO A 259 12.42 -0.19 2.06
C PRO A 259 10.92 -0.50 2.00
N LEU A 260 10.25 -0.52 3.14
CA LEU A 260 8.89 -1.06 3.25
C LEU A 260 7.87 -0.41 2.29
N PRO A 261 7.85 0.93 2.08
CA PRO A 261 6.94 1.52 1.08
C PRO A 261 7.24 1.07 -0.34
N GLN A 262 8.53 0.84 -0.69
CA GLN A 262 8.91 0.33 -2.01
C GLN A 262 8.54 -1.15 -2.18
N PHE A 263 8.65 -1.93 -1.11
CA PHE A 263 8.22 -3.33 -1.11
C PHE A 263 6.71 -3.44 -1.37
N TYR A 264 5.88 -2.69 -0.64
CA TYR A 264 4.44 -2.64 -0.90
C TYR A 264 4.10 -2.11 -2.30
N ALA A 265 4.81 -1.08 -2.77
CA ALA A 265 4.62 -0.55 -4.12
C ALA A 265 4.91 -1.62 -5.19
N LYS A 266 5.97 -2.42 -4.99
CA LYS A 266 6.29 -3.56 -5.86
C LYS A 266 5.20 -4.62 -5.82
N GLU A 267 4.74 -5.01 -4.62
CA GLU A 267 3.67 -6.00 -4.48
C GLU A 267 2.38 -5.58 -5.19
N LEU A 268 1.99 -4.30 -5.04
CA LEU A 268 0.82 -3.75 -5.74
C LEU A 268 1.03 -3.68 -7.25
N HIS A 269 2.20 -3.25 -7.71
CA HIS A 269 2.52 -3.22 -9.14
C HIS A 269 2.46 -4.62 -9.75
N ASP A 270 3.11 -5.59 -9.11
CA ASP A 270 3.11 -6.96 -9.61
C ASP A 270 1.71 -7.61 -9.59
N ALA A 271 0.81 -7.14 -8.71
CA ALA A 271 -0.56 -7.62 -8.60
C ALA A 271 -1.47 -7.12 -9.73
N ILE A 272 -1.13 -5.96 -10.35
CA ILE A 272 -1.90 -5.33 -11.44
C ILE A 272 -1.13 -5.27 -12.77
N SER A 273 0.07 -5.83 -12.82
CA SER A 273 0.87 -5.88 -14.04
C SER A 273 0.88 -7.30 -14.61
N GLY A 274 0.42 -7.46 -15.83
CA GLY A 274 0.45 -8.74 -16.51
C GLY A 274 -0.93 -9.22 -16.95
N LEU A 275 -1.11 -10.54 -17.01
CA LEU A 275 -2.39 -11.14 -17.39
C LEU A 275 -3.20 -11.47 -16.13
N GLY A 276 -4.27 -10.71 -15.88
CA GLY A 276 -5.12 -10.84 -14.69
C GLY A 276 -4.61 -10.01 -13.50
N THR A 277 -5.41 -9.98 -12.44
CA THR A 277 -5.16 -9.23 -11.21
C THR A 277 -4.98 -10.19 -10.05
N ASP A 278 -4.10 -9.88 -9.10
CA ASP A 278 -4.06 -10.54 -7.79
C ASP A 278 -4.82 -9.69 -6.76
N GLU A 279 -6.12 -9.86 -6.73
CA GLU A 279 -7.02 -9.12 -5.85
C GLU A 279 -6.70 -9.37 -4.37
N THR A 280 -6.15 -10.53 -4.02
CA THR A 280 -5.74 -10.85 -2.64
C THR A 280 -4.68 -9.88 -2.15
N VAL A 281 -3.67 -9.57 -2.98
CA VAL A 281 -2.62 -8.60 -2.64
C VAL A 281 -3.20 -7.19 -2.50
N LEU A 282 -4.06 -6.77 -3.44
CA LEU A 282 -4.71 -5.45 -3.38
C LEU A 282 -5.54 -5.29 -2.10
N ILE A 283 -6.32 -6.31 -1.76
CA ILE A 283 -7.17 -6.34 -0.55
C ILE A 283 -6.31 -6.30 0.71
N ASP A 284 -5.31 -7.19 0.82
CA ASP A 284 -4.46 -7.27 2.02
C ASP A 284 -3.73 -5.97 2.31
N VAL A 285 -3.27 -5.27 1.28
CA VAL A 285 -2.53 -4.02 1.42
C VAL A 285 -3.49 -2.85 1.66
N LEU A 286 -4.43 -2.59 0.76
CA LEU A 286 -5.22 -1.36 0.80
C LEU A 286 -6.29 -1.36 1.90
N CYS A 287 -6.81 -2.53 2.31
CA CYS A 287 -7.83 -2.60 3.36
C CYS A 287 -7.26 -2.54 4.79
N THR A 288 -5.95 -2.67 4.98
CA THR A 288 -5.36 -2.86 6.31
C THR A 288 -4.40 -1.76 6.75
N LEU A 289 -3.98 -0.89 5.84
CA LEU A 289 -3.00 0.16 6.10
C LEU A 289 -3.65 1.51 6.43
N SER A 290 -2.90 2.36 7.11
CA SER A 290 -3.27 3.73 7.43
C SER A 290 -3.11 4.66 6.22
N ASN A 291 -3.75 5.83 6.28
CA ASN A 291 -3.59 6.87 5.26
C ASN A 291 -2.13 7.28 5.05
N ALA A 292 -1.36 7.36 6.14
CA ALA A 292 0.06 7.72 6.06
C ALA A 292 0.87 6.66 5.29
N GLU A 293 0.64 5.38 5.59
CA GLU A 293 1.28 4.27 4.88
C GLU A 293 0.88 4.25 3.40
N ILE A 294 -0.41 4.38 3.09
CA ILE A 294 -0.89 4.42 1.69
C ILE A 294 -0.26 5.58 0.91
N ARG A 295 -0.15 6.78 1.51
CA ARG A 295 0.52 7.92 0.88
C ARG A 295 2.01 7.66 0.61
N CYS A 296 2.71 7.04 1.56
CA CYS A 296 4.12 6.63 1.37
C CYS A 296 4.27 5.61 0.24
N ILE A 297 3.36 4.64 0.16
CA ILE A 297 3.34 3.62 -0.89
C ILE A 297 3.05 4.26 -2.26
N THR A 298 2.06 5.14 -2.35
CA THR A 298 1.71 5.84 -3.60
C THR A 298 2.88 6.69 -4.10
N ALA A 299 3.59 7.38 -3.19
CA ALA A 299 4.80 8.14 -3.53
C ALA A 299 5.95 7.21 -4.00
N ALA A 300 6.15 6.07 -3.33
CA ALA A 300 7.14 5.07 -3.72
C ALA A 300 6.80 4.44 -5.08
N TYR A 301 5.53 4.14 -5.32
CA TYR A 301 5.04 3.61 -6.59
C TYR A 301 5.33 4.57 -7.73
N HIS A 302 4.94 5.84 -7.59
CA HIS A 302 5.23 6.88 -8.59
C HIS A 302 6.73 7.04 -8.84
N LYS A 303 7.55 7.04 -7.79
CA LYS A 303 9.01 7.17 -7.90
C LYS A 303 9.65 5.99 -8.64
N THR A 304 9.12 4.79 -8.45
CA THR A 304 9.71 3.56 -9.02
C THR A 304 9.25 3.30 -10.44
N TYR A 305 7.96 3.49 -10.71
CA TYR A 305 7.33 3.10 -11.98
C TYR A 305 6.98 4.29 -12.88
N TYR A 306 7.10 5.53 -12.39
CA TYR A 306 6.68 6.77 -13.07
C TYR A 306 5.19 6.75 -13.46
N GLN A 307 4.39 5.95 -12.77
CA GLN A 307 2.96 5.75 -12.95
C GLN A 307 2.18 6.18 -11.72
N ASN A 308 0.88 6.34 -11.85
CA ASN A 308 -0.01 6.67 -10.75
C ASN A 308 -0.77 5.42 -10.31
N LEU A 309 -0.57 4.97 -9.07
CA LEU A 309 -1.20 3.76 -8.52
C LEU A 309 -2.73 3.77 -8.67
N GLU A 310 -3.39 4.91 -8.39
CA GLU A 310 -4.85 5.01 -8.52
C GLU A 310 -5.31 4.83 -9.97
N SER A 311 -4.55 5.35 -10.93
CA SER A 311 -4.84 5.20 -12.37
C SER A 311 -4.68 3.75 -12.81
N ASP A 312 -3.64 3.07 -12.34
CA ASP A 312 -3.38 1.67 -12.68
C ASP A 312 -4.44 0.76 -12.05
N LEU A 313 -4.81 0.99 -10.78
CA LEU A 313 -5.94 0.31 -10.14
C LEU A 313 -7.26 0.51 -10.92
N LYS A 314 -7.52 1.72 -11.44
CA LYS A 314 -8.70 1.98 -12.28
C LYS A 314 -8.66 1.24 -13.62
N GLY A 315 -7.47 1.04 -14.17
CA GLY A 315 -7.27 0.33 -15.43
C GLY A 315 -7.48 -1.18 -15.29
N ASP A 316 -7.00 -1.75 -14.18
CA ASP A 316 -6.89 -3.19 -14.01
C ASP A 316 -8.05 -3.84 -13.23
N THR A 317 -8.78 -3.07 -12.42
CA THR A 317 -9.94 -3.56 -11.66
C THR A 317 -11.27 -3.12 -12.29
N GLY A 318 -12.38 -3.77 -11.88
CA GLY A 318 -13.72 -3.53 -12.44
C GLY A 318 -14.81 -3.25 -11.40
N GLY A 319 -15.96 -2.73 -11.86
CA GLY A 319 -17.21 -2.65 -11.09
C GLY A 319 -17.09 -1.95 -9.72
N HIS A 320 -17.71 -2.55 -8.72
CA HIS A 320 -17.72 -2.05 -7.34
C HIS A 320 -16.41 -2.30 -6.62
N PHE A 321 -15.66 -3.36 -6.97
CA PHE A 321 -14.32 -3.61 -6.46
C PHE A 321 -13.34 -2.50 -6.83
N LYS A 322 -13.36 -2.02 -8.09
CA LYS A 322 -12.63 -0.82 -8.51
C LYS A 322 -12.91 0.38 -7.60
N ARG A 323 -14.20 0.65 -7.33
CA ARG A 323 -14.58 1.78 -6.47
C ARG A 323 -14.01 1.63 -5.06
N LEU A 324 -14.04 0.43 -4.49
CA LEU A 324 -13.45 0.14 -3.19
C LEU A 324 -11.94 0.41 -3.19
N MET A 325 -11.20 -0.16 -4.13
CA MET A 325 -9.75 0.00 -4.23
C MET A 325 -9.35 1.48 -4.40
N VAL A 326 -10.03 2.22 -5.27
CA VAL A 326 -9.81 3.66 -5.46
C VAL A 326 -10.12 4.46 -4.20
N SER A 327 -11.24 4.15 -3.53
CA SER A 327 -11.61 4.84 -2.27
C SER A 327 -10.57 4.63 -1.18
N LEU A 328 -10.00 3.43 -1.05
CA LEU A 328 -8.95 3.15 -0.09
C LEU A 328 -7.62 3.78 -0.50
N CYS A 329 -7.25 3.70 -1.78
CA CYS A 329 -6.03 4.29 -2.33
C CYS A 329 -5.99 5.82 -2.19
N SER A 330 -7.14 6.49 -2.14
CA SER A 330 -7.22 7.95 -1.91
C SER A 330 -6.69 8.39 -0.53
N ALA A 331 -6.48 7.46 0.40
CA ALA A 331 -6.01 7.73 1.76
C ALA A 331 -6.82 8.82 2.48
N GLY A 332 -8.16 8.77 2.33
CA GLY A 332 -9.12 9.77 2.81
C GLY A 332 -9.96 9.31 4.01
N ARG A 333 -9.63 8.20 4.68
CA ARG A 333 -10.32 7.74 5.89
C ARG A 333 -10.17 8.75 7.01
N ASP A 334 -11.24 8.99 7.77
CA ASP A 334 -11.10 9.66 9.06
C ASP A 334 -10.23 8.80 10.00
N GLU A 335 -9.12 9.34 10.48
CA GLU A 335 -8.21 8.68 11.43
C GLU A 335 -8.29 9.33 12.83
N SER A 336 -9.28 10.18 13.07
CA SER A 336 -9.56 10.68 14.40
C SER A 336 -10.01 9.54 15.33
N MET A 337 -9.88 9.77 16.64
CA MET A 337 -10.41 8.84 17.65
C MET A 337 -11.83 9.23 18.09
N MET A 338 -12.41 10.24 17.45
CA MET A 338 -13.73 10.75 17.81
C MET A 338 -14.82 9.76 17.38
N THR A 339 -15.74 9.50 18.29
CA THR A 339 -16.88 8.61 18.02
C THR A 339 -18.18 9.34 18.34
N ASN A 340 -19.23 9.02 17.58
CA ASN A 340 -20.57 9.53 17.77
C ASN A 340 -21.59 8.38 17.70
N PRO A 341 -22.22 8.00 18.83
CA PRO A 341 -23.18 6.89 18.86
C PRO A 341 -24.41 7.12 17.97
N GLN A 342 -24.89 8.37 17.86
CA GLN A 342 -26.05 8.70 17.03
C GLN A 342 -25.71 8.49 15.54
N THR A 343 -24.53 8.95 15.12
CA THR A 343 -24.03 8.71 13.77
C THR A 343 -23.82 7.21 13.52
N ALA A 344 -23.32 6.46 14.52
CA ALA A 344 -23.15 5.01 14.39
C ALA A 344 -24.49 4.29 14.18
N ALA A 345 -25.52 4.68 14.95
CA ALA A 345 -26.87 4.13 14.78
C ALA A 345 -27.47 4.48 13.41
N ALA A 346 -27.26 5.73 12.93
CA ALA A 346 -27.72 6.16 11.62
C ALA A 346 -26.98 5.41 10.48
N ASP A 347 -25.65 5.25 10.57
CA ASP A 347 -24.84 4.50 9.61
C ASP A 347 -25.24 3.01 9.58
N ALA A 348 -25.49 2.38 10.75
CA ALA A 348 -25.98 1.00 10.82
C ALA A 348 -27.36 0.82 10.15
N GLN A 349 -28.29 1.78 10.37
CA GLN A 349 -29.56 1.78 9.66
C GLN A 349 -29.41 2.01 8.15
N ALA A 350 -28.47 2.87 7.75
CA ALA A 350 -28.17 3.10 6.33
C ALA A 350 -27.66 1.84 5.66
N LEU A 351 -26.73 1.11 6.30
CA LEU A 351 -26.22 -0.18 5.80
C LEU A 351 -27.34 -1.23 5.71
N LEU A 352 -28.22 -1.31 6.70
CA LEU A 352 -29.36 -2.23 6.68
C LEU A 352 -30.34 -1.92 5.52
N ARG A 353 -30.63 -0.64 5.27
CA ARG A 353 -31.48 -0.21 4.14
C ARG A 353 -30.79 -0.39 2.79
N ALA A 354 -29.46 -0.28 2.74
CA ALA A 354 -28.67 -0.43 1.52
C ALA A 354 -28.51 -1.90 1.09
N GLY A 355 -28.66 -2.86 2.02
CA GLY A 355 -28.62 -4.29 1.79
C GLY A 355 -29.95 -4.95 2.09
N GLU A 356 -30.05 -5.65 3.21
CA GLU A 356 -31.10 -6.62 3.57
C GLU A 356 -32.55 -6.10 3.52
N LEU A 357 -32.80 -4.79 3.54
CA LEU A 357 -34.14 -4.21 3.47
C LEU A 357 -34.56 -3.75 2.07
N ARG A 358 -33.82 -4.09 1.05
CA ARG A 358 -34.18 -3.73 -0.33
C ARG A 358 -33.96 -4.89 -1.29
N PHE A 359 -34.61 -4.80 -2.44
CA PHE A 359 -34.29 -5.68 -3.57
C PHE A 359 -33.09 -5.11 -4.32
N GLY A 360 -32.04 -5.88 -4.41
CA GLY A 360 -30.72 -5.43 -4.87
C GLY A 360 -29.97 -4.67 -3.77
N THR A 361 -28.71 -4.34 -4.00
CA THR A 361 -27.84 -3.72 -2.99
C THR A 361 -27.38 -2.34 -3.42
N ASP A 362 -27.21 -1.42 -2.47
CA ASP A 362 -26.55 -0.11 -2.70
C ASP A 362 -25.10 -0.19 -2.21
N GLU A 363 -24.24 -0.66 -3.08
CA GLU A 363 -22.81 -0.84 -2.82
C GLU A 363 -22.11 0.49 -2.52
N SER A 364 -22.66 1.60 -3.02
CA SER A 364 -22.09 2.93 -2.79
C SER A 364 -22.20 3.36 -1.34
N THR A 365 -23.31 3.03 -0.67
CA THR A 365 -23.49 3.28 0.76
C THR A 365 -22.52 2.45 1.61
N PHE A 366 -22.34 1.16 1.29
CA PHE A 366 -21.33 0.32 1.95
C PHE A 366 -19.93 0.88 1.76
N ASN A 367 -19.55 1.22 0.53
CA ASN A 367 -18.25 1.79 0.22
C ASN A 367 -17.98 3.09 0.97
N MET A 368 -18.94 4.01 0.98
CA MET A 368 -18.83 5.29 1.68
C MET A 368 -18.60 5.10 3.19
N ILE A 369 -19.44 4.33 3.85
CA ILE A 369 -19.35 4.14 5.30
C ILE A 369 -18.06 3.39 5.66
N LEU A 370 -17.77 2.26 5.00
CA LEU A 370 -16.63 1.41 5.33
C LEU A 370 -15.28 2.07 5.00
N CYS A 371 -15.20 2.97 4.02
CA CYS A 371 -13.95 3.63 3.63
C CYS A 371 -13.72 4.97 4.35
N GLN A 372 -14.77 5.69 4.75
CA GLN A 372 -14.61 7.05 5.29
C GLN A 372 -14.57 7.13 6.82
N ARG A 373 -15.36 6.29 7.53
CA ARG A 373 -15.42 6.33 8.99
C ARG A 373 -14.12 5.82 9.62
N ASN A 374 -13.73 6.41 10.77
CA ASN A 374 -12.59 5.92 11.53
C ASN A 374 -12.87 4.54 12.16
N HIS A 375 -11.82 3.84 12.52
CA HIS A 375 -11.93 2.46 13.03
C HIS A 375 -12.74 2.35 14.32
N ALA A 376 -12.66 3.34 15.21
CA ALA A 376 -13.42 3.34 16.46
C ALA A 376 -14.93 3.52 16.18
N GLN A 377 -15.27 4.45 15.29
CA GLN A 377 -16.63 4.67 14.83
C GLN A 377 -17.21 3.44 14.14
N LEU A 378 -16.43 2.77 13.27
CA LEU A 378 -16.88 1.55 12.58
C LEU A 378 -17.17 0.41 13.55
N ARG A 379 -16.38 0.25 14.63
CA ARG A 379 -16.71 -0.74 15.66
C ARG A 379 -18.05 -0.48 16.31
N LEU A 380 -18.41 0.79 16.56
CA LEU A 380 -19.75 1.15 17.04
C LEU A 380 -20.83 0.86 15.99
N VAL A 381 -20.59 1.20 14.72
CA VAL A 381 -21.51 0.86 13.61
C VAL A 381 -21.79 -0.64 13.56
N PHE A 382 -20.75 -1.48 13.66
CA PHE A 382 -20.91 -2.94 13.65
C PHE A 382 -21.69 -3.47 14.85
N SER A 383 -21.45 -2.88 16.03
CA SER A 383 -22.20 -3.21 17.24
C SER A 383 -23.68 -2.82 17.12
N GLU A 384 -23.96 -1.62 16.59
CA GLU A 384 -25.33 -1.15 16.35
C GLU A 384 -26.03 -1.98 15.26
N TYR A 385 -25.30 -2.37 14.20
CA TYR A 385 -25.86 -3.26 13.17
C TYR A 385 -26.28 -4.61 13.76
N GLN A 386 -25.42 -5.21 14.58
CA GLN A 386 -25.74 -6.46 15.25
C GLN A 386 -26.93 -6.30 16.23
N ARG A 387 -27.03 -5.17 16.91
CA ARG A 387 -28.18 -4.87 17.79
C ARG A 387 -29.50 -4.73 17.02
N LEU A 388 -29.45 -4.16 15.81
CA LEU A 388 -30.62 -3.94 14.97
C LEU A 388 -31.11 -5.23 14.29
N THR A 389 -30.17 -6.07 13.84
CA THR A 389 -30.47 -7.22 12.97
C THR A 389 -30.42 -8.57 13.69
N GLY A 390 -29.81 -8.62 14.89
CA GLY A 390 -29.53 -9.85 15.62
C GLY A 390 -28.36 -10.68 15.08
N HIS A 391 -27.67 -10.21 14.05
CA HIS A 391 -26.49 -10.90 13.50
C HIS A 391 -25.37 -9.94 13.09
N ASP A 392 -24.21 -10.51 12.86
CA ASP A 392 -23.00 -9.76 12.48
C ASP A 392 -23.11 -9.21 11.04
N ILE A 393 -22.51 -8.03 10.81
CA ILE A 393 -22.46 -7.40 9.49
C ILE A 393 -21.74 -8.27 8.44
N GLU A 394 -20.80 -9.15 8.85
CA GLU A 394 -20.16 -10.08 7.92
C GLU A 394 -21.15 -11.04 7.27
N LYS A 395 -22.25 -11.38 7.99
CA LYS A 395 -23.33 -12.21 7.43
C LYS A 395 -24.08 -11.44 6.34
N ALA A 396 -24.40 -10.18 6.60
CA ALA A 396 -25.05 -9.34 5.60
C ALA A 396 -24.16 -9.18 4.35
N ILE A 397 -22.86 -8.87 4.54
CA ILE A 397 -21.94 -8.75 3.41
C ILE A 397 -21.91 -10.03 2.58
N LYS A 398 -21.87 -11.21 3.18
CA LYS A 398 -21.86 -12.50 2.46
C LYS A 398 -23.18 -12.80 1.74
N ASN A 399 -24.28 -12.26 2.20
CA ASN A 399 -25.59 -12.46 1.58
C ASN A 399 -25.83 -11.50 0.41
N GLU A 400 -25.27 -10.27 0.51
CA GLU A 400 -25.51 -9.17 -0.40
C GLU A 400 -24.46 -9.05 -1.52
N PHE A 401 -23.26 -9.57 -1.29
CA PHE A 401 -22.12 -9.43 -2.20
C PHE A 401 -21.55 -10.78 -2.60
N SER A 402 -20.77 -10.78 -3.68
CA SER A 402 -20.03 -11.97 -4.14
C SER A 402 -18.72 -11.56 -4.80
N GLY A 403 -17.73 -12.48 -4.85
CA GLY A 403 -16.43 -12.24 -5.47
C GLY A 403 -15.60 -11.18 -4.73
N ASP A 404 -14.76 -10.46 -5.49
CA ASP A 404 -13.73 -9.59 -4.92
C ASP A 404 -14.28 -8.44 -4.07
N ILE A 405 -15.48 -7.95 -4.38
CA ILE A 405 -16.11 -6.90 -3.57
C ILE A 405 -16.57 -7.44 -2.21
N GLU A 406 -17.07 -8.69 -2.14
CA GLU A 406 -17.35 -9.37 -0.88
C GLU A 406 -16.08 -9.52 -0.05
N ASP A 407 -15.02 -10.08 -0.66
CA ASP A 407 -13.74 -10.27 0.01
C ASP A 407 -13.12 -8.95 0.49
N GLY A 408 -13.20 -7.89 -0.31
CA GLY A 408 -12.73 -6.56 0.06
C GLY A 408 -13.48 -5.96 1.25
N PHE A 409 -14.82 -5.98 1.25
CA PHE A 409 -15.61 -5.48 2.39
C PHE A 409 -15.41 -6.33 3.65
N LEU A 410 -15.32 -7.65 3.49
CA LEU A 410 -15.00 -8.55 4.62
C LEU A 410 -13.60 -8.27 5.17
N ALA A 411 -12.61 -7.96 4.33
CA ALA A 411 -11.27 -7.59 4.78
C ALA A 411 -11.28 -6.30 5.60
N VAL A 412 -11.97 -5.25 5.12
CA VAL A 412 -12.15 -4.00 5.89
C VAL A 412 -12.78 -4.28 7.25
N VAL A 413 -13.91 -5.01 7.29
CA VAL A 413 -14.62 -5.29 8.54
C VAL A 413 -13.76 -6.12 9.50
N ARG A 414 -13.13 -7.19 9.01
CA ARG A 414 -12.32 -8.10 9.82
C ARG A 414 -11.05 -7.45 10.35
N SER A 415 -10.34 -6.67 9.53
CA SER A 415 -9.14 -5.95 9.97
C SER A 415 -9.46 -4.92 11.06
N ILE A 416 -10.60 -4.23 10.96
CA ILE A 416 -11.06 -3.27 11.96
C ILE A 416 -11.49 -3.95 13.27
N LYS A 417 -12.14 -5.10 13.19
CA LYS A 417 -12.52 -5.89 14.36
C LYS A 417 -11.31 -6.49 15.08
N ASN A 418 -10.49 -7.20 14.34
CA ASN A 418 -9.28 -7.83 14.86
C ASN A 418 -8.26 -8.03 13.72
N GLN A 419 -7.33 -7.09 13.58
CA GLN A 419 -6.31 -7.11 12.54
C GLN A 419 -5.39 -8.33 12.64
N ALA A 420 -5.01 -8.73 13.85
CA ALA A 420 -4.16 -9.90 14.06
C ALA A 420 -4.85 -11.20 13.63
N ALA A 421 -6.14 -11.35 13.93
CA ALA A 421 -6.92 -12.50 13.47
C ALA A 421 -7.10 -12.51 11.94
N TYR A 422 -7.20 -11.33 11.32
CA TYR A 422 -7.22 -11.20 9.86
C TYR A 422 -5.93 -11.74 9.24
N PHE A 423 -4.77 -11.26 9.70
CA PHE A 423 -3.48 -11.71 9.19
C PHE A 423 -3.14 -13.16 9.56
N ALA A 424 -3.60 -13.66 10.71
CA ALA A 424 -3.50 -15.09 11.03
C ALA A 424 -4.25 -15.96 10.00
N LYS A 425 -5.45 -15.49 9.56
CA LYS A 425 -6.20 -16.16 8.49
C LYS A 425 -5.46 -16.08 7.14
N ALA A 426 -4.88 -14.94 6.79
CA ALA A 426 -4.13 -14.77 5.56
C ALA A 426 -2.88 -15.68 5.53
N LEU A 427 -2.12 -15.76 6.64
CA LEU A 427 -0.99 -16.68 6.79
C LEU A 427 -1.42 -18.15 6.65
N ASN A 428 -2.53 -18.55 7.26
CA ASN A 428 -3.04 -19.91 7.08
C ASN A 428 -3.42 -20.17 5.61
N LYS A 429 -4.05 -19.19 4.93
CA LYS A 429 -4.41 -19.31 3.51
C LYS A 429 -3.16 -19.50 2.63
N SER A 430 -2.05 -18.82 2.93
CA SER A 430 -0.82 -18.93 2.14
C SER A 430 -0.12 -20.30 2.26
N MET A 431 -0.37 -21.04 3.35
CA MET A 431 0.21 -22.36 3.63
C MET A 431 -0.76 -23.52 3.48
N LYS A 432 -2.06 -23.26 3.27
CA LYS A 432 -3.09 -24.29 3.21
C LYS A 432 -3.40 -24.69 1.77
N GLY A 433 -3.25 -25.97 1.47
CA GLY A 433 -3.62 -26.54 0.16
C GLY A 433 -2.51 -27.36 -0.45
N LEU A 434 -2.47 -27.41 -1.76
CA LEU A 434 -1.39 -28.08 -2.50
C LEU A 434 -0.28 -27.05 -2.77
N GLY A 435 0.76 -27.08 -1.95
CA GLY A 435 1.89 -26.17 -2.01
C GLY A 435 1.65 -24.87 -1.24
N THR A 436 2.69 -24.04 -1.16
CA THR A 436 2.74 -22.75 -0.46
C THR A 436 2.59 -21.61 -1.44
N ASN A 437 1.77 -20.62 -1.12
CA ASN A 437 1.89 -19.30 -1.77
C ASN A 437 3.02 -18.52 -1.09
N ASP A 438 4.24 -18.77 -1.53
CA ASP A 438 5.45 -18.18 -0.93
C ASP A 438 5.49 -16.67 -1.03
N ARG A 439 4.90 -16.07 -2.07
CA ARG A 439 4.82 -14.61 -2.21
C ARG A 439 3.99 -14.00 -1.09
N ASP A 440 2.81 -14.54 -0.85
CA ASP A 440 1.95 -14.08 0.25
C ASP A 440 2.59 -14.33 1.61
N LEU A 441 3.18 -15.51 1.82
CA LEU A 441 3.85 -15.85 3.07
C LEU A 441 5.00 -14.87 3.37
N ILE A 442 5.86 -14.57 2.39
CA ILE A 442 6.95 -13.60 2.50
C ILE A 442 6.40 -12.22 2.82
N ARG A 443 5.40 -11.74 2.05
CA ARG A 443 4.79 -10.42 2.25
C ARG A 443 4.28 -10.29 3.69
N LEU A 444 3.48 -11.24 4.14
CA LEU A 444 2.85 -11.20 5.46
C LEU A 444 3.88 -11.27 6.58
N VAL A 445 4.86 -12.16 6.51
CA VAL A 445 5.89 -12.28 7.55
C VAL A 445 6.77 -11.04 7.60
N VAL A 446 7.27 -10.56 6.47
CA VAL A 446 8.17 -9.39 6.42
C VAL A 446 7.47 -8.13 6.91
N THR A 447 6.23 -7.91 6.50
CA THR A 447 5.51 -6.66 6.82
C THR A 447 4.93 -6.64 8.23
N ARG A 448 4.75 -7.79 8.87
CA ARG A 448 4.15 -7.88 10.21
C ARG A 448 5.14 -8.17 11.34
N SER A 449 6.34 -8.67 11.03
CA SER A 449 7.34 -9.05 12.05
C SER A 449 7.74 -7.88 12.97
N GLU A 450 7.77 -6.66 12.46
CA GLU A 450 8.15 -5.45 13.23
C GLU A 450 6.93 -4.73 13.84
N ILE A 451 5.71 -5.26 13.68
CA ILE A 451 4.48 -4.58 14.12
C ILE A 451 3.73 -5.41 15.17
N ASP A 452 3.12 -6.53 14.78
CA ASP A 452 2.16 -7.27 15.59
C ASP A 452 2.22 -8.80 15.41
N MET A 453 3.34 -9.32 14.95
CA MET A 453 3.50 -10.77 14.71
C MET A 453 3.24 -11.60 15.98
N GLY A 454 3.53 -11.07 17.17
CA GLY A 454 3.22 -11.75 18.43
C GLY A 454 1.73 -11.92 18.67
N GLU A 455 0.89 -10.91 18.31
CA GLU A 455 -0.56 -11.03 18.32
C GLU A 455 -1.05 -12.03 17.28
N ILE A 456 -0.50 -11.96 16.07
CA ILE A 456 -0.85 -12.85 14.96
C ILE A 456 -0.59 -14.30 15.32
N LYS A 457 0.55 -14.60 15.96
CA LYS A 457 0.88 -15.96 16.45
C LYS A 457 -0.14 -16.48 17.46
N ARG A 458 -0.61 -15.62 18.39
CA ARG A 458 -1.64 -15.99 19.38
C ARG A 458 -2.99 -16.28 18.71
N GLU A 459 -3.40 -15.41 17.79
CA GLU A 459 -4.65 -15.62 17.05
C GLU A 459 -4.59 -16.85 16.14
N TYR A 460 -3.43 -17.11 15.54
CA TYR A 460 -3.21 -18.31 14.74
C TYR A 460 -3.38 -19.58 15.57
N ALA A 461 -2.69 -19.68 16.69
CA ALA A 461 -2.76 -20.84 17.58
C ALA A 461 -4.19 -21.04 18.15
N ALA A 462 -4.84 -19.96 18.57
CA ALA A 462 -6.21 -20.01 19.10
C ALA A 462 -7.21 -20.50 18.04
N LYS A 463 -7.00 -20.16 16.77
CA LYS A 463 -7.95 -20.49 15.70
C LYS A 463 -7.72 -21.85 15.08
N TYR A 464 -6.47 -22.27 14.92
CA TYR A 464 -6.12 -23.46 14.15
C TYR A 464 -5.65 -24.63 15.00
N GLY A 465 -5.42 -24.42 16.31
CA GLY A 465 -5.01 -25.49 17.25
C GLY A 465 -3.55 -25.89 17.12
N GLU A 466 -2.78 -25.19 16.27
CA GLU A 466 -1.33 -25.39 16.09
C GLU A 466 -0.60 -24.04 16.11
N SER A 467 0.71 -24.05 16.38
CA SER A 467 1.49 -22.83 16.32
C SER A 467 1.80 -22.42 14.88
N LEU A 468 1.93 -21.08 14.63
CA LEU A 468 2.39 -20.59 13.34
C LEU A 468 3.78 -21.16 12.98
N ALA A 469 4.62 -21.40 13.98
CA ALA A 469 5.94 -22.01 13.79
C ALA A 469 5.86 -23.45 13.28
N ASP A 470 4.92 -24.24 13.79
CA ASP A 470 4.75 -25.62 13.35
C ASP A 470 4.14 -25.69 11.94
N ALA A 471 3.20 -24.80 11.61
CA ALA A 471 2.71 -24.67 10.26
C ALA A 471 3.85 -24.34 9.26
N ILE A 472 4.69 -23.34 9.56
CA ILE A 472 5.87 -23.00 8.73
C ILE A 472 6.84 -24.17 8.62
N LYS A 473 7.08 -24.92 9.72
CA LYS A 473 7.97 -26.08 9.70
C LYS A 473 7.42 -27.20 8.80
N GLY A 474 6.11 -27.38 8.77
CA GLY A 474 5.44 -28.37 7.94
C GLY A 474 5.45 -28.04 6.46
N ASP A 475 5.37 -26.74 6.13
CA ASP A 475 5.16 -26.28 4.76
C ASP A 475 6.44 -25.79 4.05
N CYS A 476 7.43 -25.33 4.79
CA CYS A 476 8.68 -24.78 4.28
C CYS A 476 9.90 -25.65 4.62
N SER A 477 11.00 -25.43 3.89
CA SER A 477 12.24 -26.21 4.10
C SER A 477 13.50 -25.33 4.00
N GLY A 478 14.67 -25.88 4.35
CA GLY A 478 15.98 -25.26 4.16
C GLY A 478 16.17 -23.96 4.96
N ASP A 479 16.96 -23.06 4.41
CA ASP A 479 17.29 -21.76 5.01
C ASP A 479 16.14 -20.76 4.89
N TYR A 480 15.29 -20.91 3.89
CA TYR A 480 14.01 -20.21 3.80
C TYR A 480 13.17 -20.40 5.06
N LYS A 481 12.92 -21.67 5.45
CA LYS A 481 12.22 -22.00 6.69
C LYS A 481 12.90 -21.40 7.93
N LYS A 482 14.22 -21.53 8.04
CA LYS A 482 14.98 -21.01 9.20
C LYS A 482 14.84 -19.48 9.31
N CYS A 483 14.87 -18.78 8.17
CA CYS A 483 14.73 -17.33 8.14
C CYS A 483 13.31 -16.88 8.52
N LEU A 484 12.27 -17.54 7.99
CA LEU A 484 10.87 -17.29 8.39
C LEU A 484 10.66 -17.49 9.89
N LEU A 485 11.18 -18.60 10.44
CA LEU A 485 11.09 -18.87 11.88
C LEU A 485 11.78 -17.80 12.71
N ALA A 486 12.97 -17.35 12.29
CA ALA A 486 13.68 -16.27 12.96
C ALA A 486 12.89 -14.95 12.95
N LEU A 487 12.24 -14.60 11.84
CA LEU A 487 11.40 -13.40 11.72
C LEU A 487 10.16 -13.45 12.62
N ILE A 488 9.57 -14.63 12.82
CA ILE A 488 8.43 -14.77 13.74
C ILE A 488 8.88 -14.95 15.20
N GLY A 489 10.18 -14.80 15.49
CA GLY A 489 10.74 -14.85 16.85
C GLY A 489 10.96 -16.26 17.39
N GLU A 490 11.10 -17.26 16.52
CA GLU A 490 11.49 -18.62 16.87
C GLU A 490 12.98 -18.83 16.54
N SER A 491 13.69 -19.60 17.40
CA SER A 491 15.14 -19.88 17.27
C SER A 491 15.39 -21.29 16.76
#